data_762e097669e597a6404f7e22bbc9e1bb
#
_entry.id   762e097669e597a6404f7e22bbc9e1bb
#
_cell.length_a   1.000
_cell.length_b   1.000
_cell.length_c   1.000
_cell.angle_alpha   90.00
_cell.angle_beta   90.00
_cell.angle_gamma   90.00
#
_symmetry.space_group_name_H-M   'P 1'
#
loop_
_entity.id
_entity.type
_entity.pdbx_description
1 polymer ?
#
loop_
_entity_poly.entity_id
_entity_poly.type
_entity_poly.pdbx_seq_one_letter_code
_entity_poly.pdbx_strand_id
1 'polypeptide(L)'
;MRHHLTKVLPYDPDQLFAMVGDVARYPEFVPWLTSLRTWNARSLGEGVDAVDAEASVGFAVVRERFSTRVRRDANARQIDVTLISGPFRTLRNRWVFHPDPAGSRVEFDIEFAFKSKVLSSLLSANFGHAVERLMDCFEGRARSLYGEPAAAL
;
A
#
# COMPACT_ATOMS: atom_id res chain seq x y z
N MET A 1 -8.55 13.86 2.72
CA MET A 1 -7.64 13.54 3.84
C MET A 1 -6.28 13.15 3.29
N ARG A 2 -5.24 13.53 3.97
CA ARG A 2 -3.86 13.23 3.58
C ARG A 2 -3.07 12.77 4.79
N HIS A 3 -2.23 11.75 4.60
CA HIS A 3 -1.32 11.28 5.63
C HIS A 3 0.03 10.96 5.01
N HIS A 4 1.09 11.41 5.66
CA HIS A 4 2.47 11.14 5.29
C HIS A 4 3.19 10.55 6.48
N LEU A 5 3.93 9.46 6.27
CA LEU A 5 4.78 8.92 7.29
C LEU A 5 6.10 8.42 6.70
N THR A 6 7.12 8.43 7.53
CA THR A 6 8.43 7.89 7.21
C THR A 6 8.80 6.90 8.31
N LYS A 7 9.29 5.73 7.92
CA LYS A 7 9.65 4.68 8.86
C LYS A 7 10.89 3.95 8.39
N VAL A 8 11.80 3.67 9.32
CA VAL A 8 13.00 2.86 9.03
C VAL A 8 12.69 1.41 9.39
N LEU A 9 12.91 0.51 8.43
CA LEU A 9 12.69 -0.92 8.58
C LEU A 9 13.98 -1.68 8.31
N PRO A 10 14.25 -2.77 9.05
CA PRO A 10 15.51 -3.52 8.93
C PRO A 10 15.49 -4.53 7.77
N TYR A 11 14.99 -4.12 6.62
CA TYR A 11 14.89 -4.96 5.41
C TYR A 11 15.41 -4.19 4.21
N ASP A 12 15.93 -4.93 3.23
CA ASP A 12 16.47 -4.38 2.00
C ASP A 12 15.40 -3.63 1.19
N PRO A 13 15.71 -2.46 0.59
CA PRO A 13 14.73 -1.69 -0.19
C PRO A 13 14.11 -2.47 -1.35
N ASP A 14 14.89 -3.32 -2.02
CA ASP A 14 14.38 -4.11 -3.15
C ASP A 14 13.43 -5.19 -2.67
N GLN A 15 13.67 -5.78 -1.49
CA GLN A 15 12.76 -6.74 -0.88
C GLN A 15 11.43 -6.06 -0.53
N LEU A 16 11.46 -4.90 0.09
CA LEU A 16 10.26 -4.16 0.46
C LEU A 16 9.50 -3.69 -0.79
N PHE A 17 10.20 -3.21 -1.80
CA PHE A 17 9.59 -2.84 -3.06
C PHE A 17 8.85 -4.02 -3.70
N ALA A 18 9.48 -5.18 -3.75
CA ALA A 18 8.86 -6.38 -4.33
C ALA A 18 7.62 -6.80 -3.53
N MET A 19 7.69 -6.76 -2.21
CA MET A 19 6.58 -7.14 -1.33
C MET A 19 5.38 -6.20 -1.47
N VAL A 20 5.62 -4.90 -1.40
CA VAL A 20 4.56 -3.89 -1.52
C VAL A 20 3.99 -3.83 -2.93
N GLY A 21 4.82 -4.09 -3.94
CA GLY A 21 4.38 -4.13 -5.33
C GLY A 21 3.55 -5.36 -5.69
N ASP A 22 3.61 -6.42 -4.90
CA ASP A 22 2.85 -7.66 -5.12
C ASP A 22 1.44 -7.53 -4.54
N VAL A 23 0.65 -6.64 -5.14
CA VAL A 23 -0.67 -6.25 -4.61
C VAL A 23 -1.66 -7.41 -4.59
N ALA A 24 -1.52 -8.39 -5.48
CA ALA A 24 -2.43 -9.53 -5.53
C ALA A 24 -2.42 -10.36 -4.24
N ARG A 25 -1.35 -10.25 -3.46
CA ARG A 25 -1.18 -10.99 -2.21
C ARG A 25 -1.68 -10.25 -0.97
N TYR A 26 -2.11 -9.00 -1.11
CA TYR A 26 -2.56 -8.19 0.03
C TYR A 26 -3.63 -8.84 0.89
N PRO A 27 -4.63 -9.56 0.34
CA PRO A 27 -5.62 -10.23 1.20
C PRO A 27 -5.04 -11.27 2.16
N GLU A 28 -3.83 -11.77 1.89
CA GLU A 28 -3.17 -12.76 2.76
C GLU A 28 -2.73 -12.17 4.09
N PHE A 29 -2.56 -10.84 4.17
CA PHE A 29 -2.03 -10.21 5.39
C PHE A 29 -2.72 -8.90 5.78
N VAL A 30 -3.67 -8.41 4.98
CA VAL A 30 -4.47 -7.21 5.28
C VAL A 30 -5.91 -7.67 5.51
N PRO A 31 -6.36 -7.83 6.78
CA PRO A 31 -7.61 -8.53 7.09
C PRO A 31 -8.88 -7.90 6.50
N TRP A 32 -8.90 -6.57 6.30
CA TRP A 32 -10.07 -5.89 5.76
C TRP A 32 -10.13 -5.87 4.23
N LEU A 33 -9.08 -6.32 3.55
CA LEU A 33 -9.12 -6.57 2.12
C LEU A 33 -9.63 -8.01 1.91
N THR A 34 -10.89 -8.14 1.53
CA THR A 34 -11.54 -9.45 1.39
C THR A 34 -11.21 -10.11 0.07
N SER A 35 -10.91 -9.32 -0.95
CA SER A 35 -10.39 -9.82 -2.22
C SER A 35 -9.61 -8.73 -2.95
N LEU A 36 -8.69 -9.15 -3.81
CA LEU A 36 -7.98 -8.26 -4.71
C LEU A 36 -7.71 -9.01 -6.01
N ARG A 37 -8.21 -8.47 -7.10
CA ARG A 37 -8.08 -9.04 -8.44
C ARG A 37 -7.27 -8.08 -9.30
N THR A 38 -6.34 -8.61 -10.09
CA THR A 38 -5.49 -7.82 -10.99
C THR A 38 -5.74 -8.19 -12.44
N TRP A 39 -5.58 -7.21 -13.33
CA TRP A 39 -5.65 -7.39 -14.78
C TRP A 39 -4.83 -6.33 -15.47
N ASN A 40 -4.71 -6.45 -16.81
CA ASN A 40 -4.08 -5.45 -17.66
C ASN A 40 -2.64 -5.13 -17.26
N ALA A 41 -1.88 -6.19 -16.92
CA ALA A 41 -0.44 -6.06 -16.65
C ALA A 41 0.28 -5.66 -17.92
N ARG A 42 1.13 -4.62 -17.82
CA ARG A 42 1.84 -4.07 -18.99
C ARG A 42 3.17 -3.45 -18.61
N SER A 43 4.13 -3.56 -19.51
CA SER A 43 5.39 -2.84 -19.37
C SER A 43 5.23 -1.39 -19.79
N LEU A 44 5.81 -0.46 -19.03
CA LEU A 44 5.87 0.96 -19.36
C LEU A 44 7.31 1.40 -19.72
N GLY A 45 8.26 0.47 -19.70
CA GLY A 45 9.65 0.72 -19.94
C GLY A 45 10.50 -0.27 -19.17
N GLU A 46 11.83 -0.18 -19.27
CA GLU A 46 12.72 -1.06 -18.56
C GLU A 46 12.63 -0.80 -17.04
N GLY A 47 12.27 -1.84 -16.29
CA GLY A 47 12.10 -1.75 -14.84
C GLY A 47 10.85 -1.04 -14.38
N VAL A 48 9.94 -0.68 -15.31
CA VAL A 48 8.68 0.03 -14.99
C VAL A 48 7.51 -0.74 -15.58
N ASP A 49 6.53 -1.05 -14.75
CA ASP A 49 5.30 -1.69 -15.19
C ASP A 49 4.08 -1.08 -14.52
N ALA A 50 2.91 -1.50 -14.98
CA ALA A 50 1.65 -1.17 -14.34
C ALA A 50 0.71 -2.36 -14.40
N VAL A 51 -0.15 -2.45 -13.40
CA VAL A 51 -1.23 -3.41 -13.33
C VAL A 51 -2.45 -2.70 -12.75
N ASP A 52 -3.64 -3.06 -13.23
CA ASP A 52 -4.87 -2.55 -12.67
C ASP A 52 -5.38 -3.55 -11.62
N ALA A 53 -5.94 -3.05 -10.54
CA ALA A 53 -6.37 -3.86 -9.41
C ALA A 53 -7.76 -3.44 -8.93
N GLU A 54 -8.61 -4.42 -8.63
CA GLU A 54 -9.89 -4.21 -7.98
C GLU A 54 -9.83 -4.80 -6.58
N ALA A 55 -10.02 -3.93 -5.59
CA ALA A 55 -10.04 -4.30 -4.18
C ALA A 55 -11.46 -4.32 -3.65
N SER A 56 -11.79 -5.34 -2.87
CA SER A 56 -13.02 -5.39 -2.07
C SER A 56 -12.63 -5.21 -0.61
N VAL A 57 -13.27 -4.24 0.05
CA VAL A 57 -13.00 -3.90 1.43
C VAL A 57 -14.21 -4.21 2.28
N GLY A 58 -14.00 -4.91 3.39
CA GLY A 58 -15.02 -5.18 4.39
C GLY A 58 -14.53 -4.78 5.76
N PHE A 59 -15.14 -3.76 6.35
CA PHE A 59 -14.79 -3.27 7.69
C PHE A 59 -16.07 -2.84 8.41
N ALA A 60 -16.39 -3.52 9.52
CA ALA A 60 -17.63 -3.31 10.24
C ALA A 60 -18.83 -3.44 9.30
N VAL A 61 -19.66 -2.41 9.17
CA VAL A 61 -20.81 -2.38 8.27
C VAL A 61 -20.45 -1.90 6.86
N VAL A 62 -19.20 -1.47 6.65
CA VAL A 62 -18.75 -0.92 5.38
C VAL A 62 -18.36 -2.06 4.43
N ARG A 63 -18.92 -2.06 3.22
CA ARG A 63 -18.59 -2.97 2.13
C ARG A 63 -18.42 -2.13 0.88
N GLU A 64 -17.19 -2.01 0.41
CA GLU A 64 -16.89 -1.18 -0.75
C GLU A 64 -15.97 -1.91 -1.71
N ARG A 65 -16.05 -1.55 -2.98
CA ARG A 65 -15.21 -2.06 -4.04
C ARG A 65 -14.67 -0.88 -4.83
N PHE A 66 -13.38 -0.91 -5.14
CA PHE A 66 -12.76 0.15 -5.92
C PHE A 66 -11.64 -0.40 -6.78
N SER A 67 -11.37 0.28 -7.89
CA SER A 67 -10.31 -0.08 -8.84
C SER A 67 -9.24 0.98 -8.88
N THR A 68 -8.00 0.53 -8.94
CA THR A 68 -6.82 1.39 -8.96
C THR A 68 -5.84 0.96 -10.04
N ARG A 69 -4.99 1.90 -10.44
CA ARG A 69 -3.82 1.62 -11.26
C ARG A 69 -2.59 1.62 -10.37
N VAL A 70 -1.84 0.54 -10.42
CA VAL A 70 -0.61 0.37 -9.65
C VAL A 70 0.56 0.47 -10.61
N ARG A 71 1.37 1.53 -10.49
CA ARG A 71 2.59 1.72 -11.27
C ARG A 71 3.78 1.38 -10.39
N ARG A 72 4.64 0.50 -10.87
CA ARG A 72 5.82 0.03 -10.15
C ARG A 72 7.06 0.41 -10.92
N ASP A 73 7.92 1.21 -10.31
CA ASP A 73 9.18 1.66 -10.89
C ASP A 73 10.33 1.10 -10.06
N ALA A 74 10.94 0.02 -10.55
CA ALA A 74 12.04 -0.65 -9.85
C ALA A 74 13.32 0.20 -9.81
N ASN A 75 13.52 1.09 -10.79
CA ASN A 75 14.69 1.96 -10.83
C ASN A 75 14.66 2.99 -9.72
N ALA A 76 13.49 3.59 -9.48
CA ALA A 76 13.27 4.57 -8.42
C ALA A 76 12.85 3.93 -7.09
N ARG A 77 12.56 2.63 -7.08
CA ARG A 77 11.96 1.92 -5.93
C ARG A 77 10.72 2.64 -5.45
N GLN A 78 9.82 2.92 -6.36
CA GLN A 78 8.63 3.73 -6.14
C GLN A 78 7.39 3.01 -6.65
N ILE A 79 6.33 3.05 -5.87
CA ILE A 79 5.03 2.49 -6.23
C ILE A 79 4.01 3.60 -6.12
N ASP A 80 3.28 3.86 -7.21
CA ASP A 80 2.20 4.83 -7.25
C ASP A 80 0.88 4.12 -7.51
N VAL A 81 -0.11 4.42 -6.69
CA VAL A 81 -1.47 3.89 -6.81
C VAL A 81 -2.40 5.06 -7.07
N THR A 82 -3.15 4.99 -8.16
CA THR A 82 -4.11 6.03 -8.53
C THR A 82 -5.49 5.43 -8.78
N LEU A 83 -6.52 6.22 -8.56
CA LEU A 83 -7.91 5.80 -8.70
C LEU A 83 -8.29 5.57 -10.16
N ILE A 84 -8.98 4.46 -10.43
CA ILE A 84 -9.71 4.23 -11.69
C ILE A 84 -11.20 4.46 -11.44
N SER A 85 -11.78 3.79 -10.44
CA SER A 85 -13.20 3.92 -10.10
C SER A 85 -13.46 3.48 -8.67
N GLY A 86 -14.55 3.98 -8.09
CA GLY A 86 -14.96 3.60 -6.75
C GLY A 86 -15.63 4.74 -5.98
N PRO A 87 -15.80 4.59 -4.65
CA PRO A 87 -16.52 5.55 -3.83
C PRO A 87 -15.72 6.80 -3.47
N PHE A 88 -14.60 7.02 -4.15
CA PHE A 88 -13.70 8.14 -3.90
C PHE A 88 -13.88 9.23 -4.94
N ARG A 89 -13.71 10.49 -4.54
CA ARG A 89 -13.46 11.61 -5.46
C ARG A 89 -12.02 11.61 -5.90
N THR A 90 -11.11 11.34 -4.95
CA THR A 90 -9.67 11.23 -5.20
C THR A 90 -9.12 10.08 -4.38
N LEU A 91 -8.12 9.41 -4.93
CA LEU A 91 -7.31 8.44 -4.21
C LEU A 91 -5.95 8.38 -4.86
N ARG A 92 -4.91 8.71 -4.12
CA ARG A 92 -3.53 8.55 -4.53
C ARG A 92 -2.71 8.04 -3.36
N ASN A 93 -1.83 7.11 -3.66
CA ASN A 93 -0.91 6.56 -2.67
C ASN A 93 0.46 6.41 -3.32
N ARG A 94 1.50 6.77 -2.60
CA ARG A 94 2.88 6.62 -3.04
C ARG A 94 3.72 5.99 -1.97
N TRP A 95 4.51 5.01 -2.37
CA TRP A 95 5.55 4.39 -1.57
C TRP A 95 6.89 4.65 -2.21
N VAL A 96 7.90 5.03 -1.42
CA VAL A 96 9.28 5.14 -1.88
C VAL A 96 10.17 4.43 -0.86
N PHE A 97 11.06 3.58 -1.36
CA PHE A 97 11.95 2.78 -0.53
C PHE A 97 13.39 3.24 -0.74
N HIS A 98 13.94 3.95 0.25
CA HIS A 98 15.29 4.48 0.19
C HIS A 98 16.27 3.55 0.92
N PRO A 99 17.48 3.34 0.39
CA PRO A 99 18.54 2.67 1.14
C PRO A 99 18.84 3.43 2.43
N ASP A 100 19.06 2.70 3.51
CA ASP A 100 19.39 3.25 4.83
C ASP A 100 20.39 2.32 5.52
N PRO A 101 21.31 2.83 6.35
CA PRO A 101 22.25 1.97 7.06
C PRO A 101 21.59 0.85 7.87
N ALA A 102 20.37 1.06 8.35
CA ALA A 102 19.60 0.06 9.09
C ALA A 102 18.74 -0.86 8.20
N GLY A 103 18.75 -0.65 6.88
CA GLY A 103 17.94 -1.39 5.91
C GLY A 103 17.28 -0.48 4.90
N SER A 104 16.10 0.04 5.21
CA SER A 104 15.34 0.92 4.33
C SER A 104 14.68 2.04 5.12
N ARG A 105 14.60 3.22 4.50
CA ARG A 105 13.74 4.31 4.94
C ARG A 105 12.54 4.33 4.00
N VAL A 106 11.38 3.97 4.53
CA VAL A 106 10.13 3.88 3.77
C VAL A 106 9.37 5.19 3.90
N GLU A 107 9.09 5.82 2.77
CA GLU A 107 8.17 6.95 2.71
C GLU A 107 6.83 6.48 2.21
N PHE A 108 5.78 6.83 2.92
CA PHE A 108 4.40 6.49 2.58
C PHE A 108 3.58 7.77 2.57
N ASP A 109 2.86 8.00 1.48
CA ASP A 109 1.98 9.15 1.31
C ASP A 109 0.65 8.66 0.76
N ILE A 110 -0.45 9.06 1.40
CA ILE A 110 -1.79 8.74 0.92
C ILE A 110 -2.67 9.98 1.00
N GLU A 111 -3.42 10.20 -0.07
CA GLU A 111 -4.41 11.26 -0.16
C GLU A 111 -5.69 10.68 -0.74
N PHE A 112 -6.81 10.93 -0.06
CA PHE A 112 -8.10 10.46 -0.55
C PHE A 112 -9.24 11.36 -0.07
N ALA A 113 -10.34 11.32 -0.82
CA ALA A 113 -11.61 11.94 -0.45
C ALA A 113 -12.74 11.05 -0.93
N PHE A 114 -13.72 10.81 -0.09
CA PHE A 114 -14.90 10.03 -0.45
C PHE A 114 -15.95 10.90 -1.13
N LYS A 115 -16.76 10.29 -2.01
CA LYS A 115 -17.94 10.92 -2.57
C LYS A 115 -19.03 11.07 -1.51
N SER A 116 -19.12 10.12 -0.58
CA SER A 116 -20.12 10.09 0.50
C SER A 116 -19.61 10.83 1.72
N LYS A 117 -20.44 11.76 2.23
CA LYS A 117 -20.18 12.46 3.50
C LYS A 117 -20.23 11.51 4.68
N VAL A 118 -21.07 10.48 4.62
CA VAL A 118 -21.18 9.48 5.68
C VAL A 118 -19.88 8.68 5.80
N LEU A 119 -19.32 8.19 4.69
CA LEU A 119 -18.05 7.49 4.71
C LEU A 119 -16.90 8.38 5.19
N SER A 120 -16.90 9.65 4.77
CA SER A 120 -15.90 10.62 5.23
C SER A 120 -15.96 10.79 6.74
N SER A 121 -17.16 10.92 7.31
CA SER A 121 -17.34 11.08 8.76
C SER A 121 -16.90 9.85 9.53
N LEU A 122 -17.24 8.65 9.03
CA LEU A 122 -16.89 7.40 9.70
C LEU A 122 -15.40 7.16 9.76
N LEU A 123 -14.66 7.56 8.74
CA LEU A 123 -13.24 7.25 8.61
C LEU A 123 -12.32 8.38 9.04
N SER A 124 -12.76 9.64 8.99
CA SER A 124 -11.89 10.79 9.33
C SER A 124 -11.38 10.75 10.77
N ALA A 125 -12.22 10.32 11.72
CA ALA A 125 -11.87 10.28 13.14
C ALA A 125 -10.79 9.23 13.46
N ASN A 126 -10.66 8.19 12.63
CA ASN A 126 -9.78 7.04 12.89
C ASN A 126 -8.71 6.85 11.82
N PHE A 127 -8.52 7.84 10.95
CA PHE A 127 -7.67 7.68 9.77
C PHE A 127 -6.21 7.38 10.12
N GLY A 128 -5.61 8.14 11.03
CA GLY A 128 -4.23 7.93 11.45
C GLY A 128 -4.02 6.55 12.04
N HIS A 129 -4.97 6.08 12.84
CA HIS A 129 -4.92 4.74 13.43
C HIS A 129 -5.02 3.65 12.36
N ALA A 130 -5.87 3.85 11.35
CA ALA A 130 -5.99 2.91 10.24
C ALA A 130 -4.69 2.80 9.44
N VAL A 131 -4.00 3.91 9.22
CA VAL A 131 -2.69 3.92 8.53
C VAL A 131 -1.65 3.18 9.35
N GLU A 132 -1.60 3.38 10.67
CA GLU A 132 -0.69 2.66 11.54
C GLU A 132 -0.93 1.15 11.52
N ARG A 133 -2.19 0.73 11.55
CA ARG A 133 -2.55 -0.69 11.44
C ARG A 133 -2.13 -1.28 10.09
N LEU A 134 -2.28 -0.51 9.02
CA LEU A 134 -1.83 -0.93 7.70
C LEU A 134 -0.32 -1.15 7.69
N MET A 135 0.45 -0.21 8.26
CA MET A 135 1.90 -0.36 8.37
C MET A 135 2.29 -1.59 9.18
N ASP A 136 1.59 -1.88 10.27
CA ASP A 136 1.83 -3.08 11.07
C ASP A 136 1.61 -4.35 10.25
N CYS A 137 0.59 -4.38 9.40
CA CYS A 137 0.35 -5.50 8.49
C CYS A 137 1.54 -5.71 7.53
N PHE A 138 2.06 -4.64 6.95
CA PHE A 138 3.21 -4.73 6.04
C PHE A 138 4.48 -5.14 6.77
N GLU A 139 4.73 -4.64 7.96
CA GLU A 139 5.87 -5.08 8.77
C GLU A 139 5.78 -6.56 9.13
N GLY A 140 4.60 -7.02 9.53
CA GLY A 140 4.34 -8.42 9.82
C GLY A 140 4.57 -9.31 8.60
N ARG A 141 4.17 -8.83 7.42
CA ARG A 141 4.40 -9.55 6.17
C ARG A 141 5.90 -9.63 5.84
N ALA A 142 6.64 -8.54 6.01
CA ALA A 142 8.08 -8.53 5.80
C ALA A 142 8.79 -9.53 6.72
N ARG A 143 8.38 -9.58 7.99
CA ARG A 143 8.91 -10.56 8.94
C ARG A 143 8.59 -11.98 8.50
N SER A 144 7.39 -12.23 8.02
CA SER A 144 6.97 -13.53 7.53
C SER A 144 7.77 -13.99 6.29
N LEU A 145 8.03 -13.07 5.36
CA LEU A 145 8.74 -13.38 4.11
C LEU A 145 10.26 -13.43 4.26
N TYR A 146 10.82 -12.54 5.06
CA TYR A 146 12.27 -12.31 5.11
C TYR A 146 12.89 -12.66 6.47
N GLY A 147 12.07 -13.08 7.41
CA GLY A 147 12.50 -13.49 8.76
C GLY A 147 12.70 -12.31 9.71
N GLU A 148 12.96 -12.64 10.97
CA GLU A 148 13.33 -11.64 11.96
C GLU A 148 14.67 -11.02 11.59
N PRO A 149 14.83 -9.70 11.75
CA PRO A 149 16.13 -9.10 11.54
C PRO A 149 17.15 -9.67 12.52
N ALA A 150 18.40 -9.83 12.06
CA ALA A 150 19.47 -10.25 12.93
C ALA A 150 19.59 -9.27 14.09
N ALA A 151 19.68 -9.82 15.33
CA ALA A 151 19.91 -8.97 16.49
C ALA A 151 21.21 -8.19 16.26
N ALA A 152 21.17 -6.89 16.54
CA ALA A 152 22.38 -6.07 16.47
C ALA A 152 23.37 -6.62 17.51
N LEU A 153 24.51 -7.01 17.04
CA LEU A 153 25.60 -7.51 17.89
C LEU A 153 26.43 -6.35 18.40
#